data_35f196e5c61485b5349773fd050918fa
#
_entry.id   35f196e5c61485b5349773fd050918fa
#
_cell.length_a   1.000
_cell.length_b   1.000
_cell.length_c   1.000
_cell.angle_alpha   90.00
_cell.angle_beta   90.00
_cell.angle_gamma   90.00
#
_symmetry.space_group_name_H-M   'P 1'
#
loop_
_entity.id
_entity.type
_entity.pdbx_description
1 polymer ?
#
loop_
_entity_poly.entity_id
_entity_poly.type
_entity_poly.pdbx_seq_one_letter_code
_entity_poly.pdbx_strand_id
1 'polypeptide(L)'
;MQKTVEVRWHGRGGQGAKSASAILAEVLFEEGKHVQAFPEYGAERQGAPIRAYNRVSDSPIRRRCGVQNPNIVVVVDPTMVESANPTEGSTEDAVYLVNSAEDAKVLRGRLGVTSKARVLVVDATKITLEELGQNRPNAPLLGALLHVFTDVPVESFVNHFTSKMTKLPKPVLEANRLAILRGRTEAVFA
;
A
#
# COMPACT_ATOMS: atom_id res chain seq x y z
N MET A 1 14.44 -17.58 -12.30
CA MET A 1 14.60 -16.10 -12.23
C MET A 1 14.05 -15.65 -10.89
N GLN A 2 14.84 -14.97 -10.08
CA GLN A 2 14.37 -14.42 -8.81
C GLN A 2 13.30 -13.37 -9.09
N LYS A 3 12.13 -13.53 -8.44
CA LYS A 3 10.94 -12.71 -8.71
C LYS A 3 11.07 -11.37 -7.98
N THR A 4 11.26 -10.27 -8.71
CA THR A 4 11.11 -8.93 -8.17
C THR A 4 9.62 -8.60 -8.10
N VAL A 5 9.12 -8.24 -6.93
CA VAL A 5 7.74 -7.75 -6.73
C VAL A 5 7.74 -6.24 -6.94
N GLU A 6 6.87 -5.76 -7.81
CA GLU A 6 6.70 -4.34 -8.12
C GLU A 6 5.34 -3.85 -7.60
N VAL A 7 5.36 -2.81 -6.77
CA VAL A 7 4.17 -2.19 -6.18
C VAL A 7 3.99 -0.80 -6.76
N ARG A 8 2.77 -0.46 -7.17
CA ARG A 8 2.37 0.88 -7.59
C ARG A 8 1.27 1.40 -6.69
N TRP A 9 1.50 2.57 -6.11
CA TRP A 9 0.55 3.28 -5.27
C TRP A 9 -0.12 4.38 -6.05
N HIS A 10 -1.44 4.47 -5.95
CA HIS A 10 -2.26 5.54 -6.48
C HIS A 10 -2.92 6.28 -5.32
N GLY A 11 -2.66 7.57 -5.18
CA GLY A 11 -3.22 8.41 -4.14
C GLY A 11 -3.28 9.87 -4.54
N ARG A 12 -3.72 10.72 -3.62
CA ARG A 12 -3.68 12.16 -3.79
C ARG A 12 -2.66 12.79 -2.83
N GLY A 13 -2.14 13.95 -3.18
CA GLY A 13 -1.23 14.70 -2.32
C GLY A 13 -1.85 14.93 -0.93
N GLY A 14 -1.12 14.56 0.13
CA GLY A 14 -1.57 14.65 1.52
C GLY A 14 -2.12 13.35 2.13
N GLN A 15 -2.47 12.33 1.34
CA GLN A 15 -3.03 11.06 1.85
C GLN A 15 -1.98 10.03 2.30
N GLY A 16 -0.70 10.32 2.14
CA GLY A 16 0.38 9.49 2.67
C GLY A 16 0.83 8.33 1.77
N ALA A 17 0.46 8.25 0.50
CA ALA A 17 0.92 7.20 -0.43
C ALA A 17 2.45 7.15 -0.54
N LYS A 18 3.11 8.32 -0.68
CA LYS A 18 4.57 8.44 -0.69
C LYS A 18 5.20 7.95 0.62
N SER A 19 4.62 8.35 1.76
CA SER A 19 5.09 7.92 3.07
C SER A 19 4.90 6.42 3.28
N ALA A 20 3.76 5.86 2.86
CA ALA A 20 3.49 4.43 2.93
C ALA A 20 4.52 3.62 2.11
N SER A 21 4.79 4.05 0.88
CA SER A 21 5.83 3.44 0.02
C SER A 21 7.21 3.47 0.69
N ALA A 22 7.61 4.60 1.28
CA ALA A 22 8.88 4.72 1.98
C ALA A 22 8.96 3.81 3.22
N ILE A 23 7.92 3.81 4.05
CA ILE A 23 7.84 2.97 5.25
C ILE A 23 7.87 1.48 4.87
N LEU A 24 7.09 1.07 3.86
CA LEU A 24 7.12 -0.31 3.37
C LEU A 24 8.53 -0.74 3.00
N ALA A 25 9.27 0.10 2.27
CA ALA A 25 10.64 -0.20 1.89
C ALA A 25 11.57 -0.32 3.10
N GLU A 26 11.48 0.61 4.07
CA GLU A 26 12.31 0.58 5.27
C GLU A 26 12.07 -0.68 6.10
N VAL A 27 10.80 -1.05 6.31
CA VAL A 27 10.47 -2.25 7.09
C VAL A 27 10.92 -3.51 6.36
N LEU A 28 10.65 -3.63 5.06
CA LEU A 28 11.07 -4.81 4.28
C LEU A 28 12.60 -4.92 4.17
N PHE A 29 13.33 -3.80 4.22
CA PHE A 29 14.78 -3.81 4.28
C PHE A 29 15.28 -4.41 5.60
N GLU A 30 14.67 -4.06 6.74
CA GLU A 30 14.99 -4.64 8.05
C GLU A 30 14.67 -6.15 8.10
N GLU A 31 13.70 -6.61 7.30
CA GLU A 31 13.39 -8.03 7.10
C GLU A 31 14.34 -8.73 6.09
N GLY A 32 15.45 -8.07 5.73
CA GLY A 32 16.50 -8.64 4.86
C GLY A 32 16.20 -8.61 3.36
N LYS A 33 15.17 -7.88 2.92
CA LYS A 33 14.86 -7.71 1.49
C LYS A 33 15.70 -6.61 0.87
N HIS A 34 16.00 -6.76 -0.42
CA HIS A 34 16.47 -5.64 -1.24
C HIS A 34 15.28 -4.84 -1.73
N VAL A 35 15.30 -3.52 -1.49
CA VAL A 35 14.16 -2.65 -1.76
C VAL A 35 14.55 -1.38 -2.50
N GLN A 36 13.63 -0.87 -3.29
CA GLN A 36 13.66 0.48 -3.83
C GLN A 36 12.31 1.12 -3.57
N ALA A 37 12.30 2.39 -3.15
CA ALA A 37 11.09 3.21 -3.07
C ALA A 37 11.36 4.54 -3.76
N PHE A 38 10.46 4.96 -4.63
CA PHE A 38 10.59 6.22 -5.34
C PHE A 38 9.22 6.78 -5.72
N PRO A 39 9.00 8.09 -5.56
CA PRO A 39 7.80 8.74 -6.04
C PRO A 39 7.94 9.08 -7.52
N GLU A 40 6.82 9.16 -8.22
CA GLU A 40 6.73 9.82 -9.49
C GLU A 40 6.41 11.30 -9.24
N TYR A 41 7.36 12.18 -9.62
CA TYR A 41 7.18 13.60 -9.45
C TYR A 41 6.33 14.16 -10.61
N GLY A 42 5.14 14.63 -10.31
CA GLY A 42 4.30 15.43 -11.17
C GLY A 42 4.19 16.85 -10.61
N ALA A 43 3.24 17.66 -11.13
CA ALA A 43 2.91 18.95 -10.53
C ALA A 43 2.36 18.75 -9.13
N GLU A 44 3.23 18.80 -8.11
CA GLU A 44 2.86 18.57 -6.72
C GLU A 44 1.95 19.69 -6.21
N ARG A 45 0.65 19.37 -6.10
CA ARG A 45 -0.34 20.22 -5.41
C ARG A 45 -1.12 19.34 -4.46
N GLN A 46 -1.54 19.91 -3.33
CA GLN A 46 -2.43 19.21 -2.41
C GLN A 46 -3.68 18.74 -3.17
N GLY A 47 -4.03 17.45 -3.02
CA GLY A 47 -5.15 16.83 -3.73
C GLY A 47 -4.87 16.38 -5.17
N ALA A 48 -3.73 16.76 -5.78
CA ALA A 48 -3.37 16.26 -7.10
C ALA A 48 -3.08 14.75 -7.08
N PRO A 49 -3.37 14.00 -8.18
CA PRO A 49 -2.99 12.60 -8.30
C PRO A 49 -1.48 12.44 -8.17
N ILE A 50 -1.07 11.48 -7.35
CA ILE A 50 0.34 11.10 -7.19
C ILE A 50 0.48 9.60 -7.36
N ARG A 51 1.66 9.17 -7.83
CA ARG A 51 2.09 7.78 -7.85
C ARG A 51 3.35 7.62 -7.01
N ALA A 52 3.48 6.47 -6.36
CA ALA A 52 4.71 6.04 -5.73
C ALA A 52 4.93 4.57 -6.06
N TYR A 53 6.17 4.11 -5.95
CA TYR A 53 6.54 2.77 -6.36
C TYR A 53 7.45 2.10 -5.34
N ASN A 54 7.31 0.76 -5.23
CA ASN A 54 8.29 -0.08 -4.58
C ASN A 54 8.76 -1.18 -5.54
N ARG A 55 10.02 -1.58 -5.39
CA ARG A 55 10.53 -2.86 -5.84
C ARG A 55 11.06 -3.61 -4.65
N VAL A 56 10.71 -4.89 -4.56
CA VAL A 56 11.11 -5.78 -3.47
C VAL A 56 11.67 -7.06 -4.08
N SER A 57 12.82 -7.51 -3.59
CA SER A 57 13.50 -8.70 -4.12
C SER A 57 14.36 -9.35 -3.03
N ASP A 58 14.58 -10.66 -3.12
CA ASP A 58 15.54 -11.38 -2.28
C ASP A 58 17.00 -11.20 -2.73
N SER A 59 17.23 -10.46 -3.82
CA SER A 59 18.55 -10.18 -4.37
C SER A 59 18.71 -8.73 -4.81
N PRO A 60 19.94 -8.23 -4.98
CA PRO A 60 20.21 -6.84 -5.34
C PRO A 60 19.45 -6.38 -6.59
N ILE A 61 18.73 -5.26 -6.47
CA ILE A 61 17.92 -4.68 -7.54
C ILE A 61 18.81 -3.72 -8.36
N ARG A 62 19.05 -4.06 -9.61
CA ARG A 62 19.88 -3.24 -10.52
C ARG A 62 19.08 -2.35 -11.45
N ARG A 63 17.76 -2.55 -11.54
CA ARG A 63 16.87 -1.72 -12.38
C ARG A 63 16.74 -0.31 -11.82
N ARG A 64 16.77 0.69 -12.75
CA ARG A 64 16.58 2.12 -12.42
C ARG A 64 15.44 2.78 -13.20
N CYS A 65 14.77 2.02 -14.09
CA CYS A 65 13.59 2.52 -14.82
C CYS A 65 12.34 2.58 -13.93
N GLY A 66 11.29 3.28 -14.36
CA GLY A 66 9.98 3.28 -13.70
C GLY A 66 9.34 1.89 -13.66
N VAL A 67 8.34 1.70 -12.82
CA VAL A 67 7.52 0.47 -12.75
C VAL A 67 6.45 0.54 -13.83
N GLN A 68 6.52 -0.36 -14.80
CA GLN A 68 5.56 -0.44 -15.91
C GLN A 68 4.52 -1.53 -15.69
N ASN A 69 4.94 -2.67 -15.13
CA ASN A 69 4.09 -3.85 -14.97
C ASN A 69 3.99 -4.25 -13.49
N PRO A 70 3.25 -3.50 -12.65
CA PRO A 70 3.14 -3.79 -11.23
C PRO A 70 2.43 -5.13 -10.99
N ASN A 71 2.94 -5.88 -10.00
CA ASN A 71 2.31 -7.09 -9.47
C ASN A 71 1.30 -6.75 -8.37
N ILE A 72 1.49 -5.60 -7.72
CA ILE A 72 0.62 -5.10 -6.66
C ILE A 72 0.25 -3.66 -6.98
N VAL A 73 -1.03 -3.35 -6.93
CA VAL A 73 -1.56 -1.99 -7.10
C VAL A 73 -2.30 -1.60 -5.84
N VAL A 74 -1.87 -0.50 -5.22
CA VAL A 74 -2.53 0.04 -4.02
C VAL A 74 -3.26 1.32 -4.38
N VAL A 75 -4.57 1.33 -4.20
CA VAL A 75 -5.43 2.49 -4.43
C VAL A 75 -5.77 3.11 -3.08
N VAL A 76 -5.05 4.18 -2.74
CA VAL A 76 -5.18 4.90 -1.46
C VAL A 76 -6.44 5.76 -1.42
N ASP A 77 -6.80 6.36 -2.56
CA ASP A 77 -8.02 7.16 -2.72
C ASP A 77 -9.03 6.40 -3.60
N PRO A 78 -10.21 6.05 -3.07
CA PRO A 78 -11.19 5.25 -3.82
C PRO A 78 -11.67 5.94 -5.13
N THR A 79 -11.62 7.27 -5.21
CA THR A 79 -11.98 7.99 -6.45
C THR A 79 -11.02 7.72 -7.60
N MET A 80 -9.84 7.18 -7.31
CA MET A 80 -8.83 6.85 -8.32
C MET A 80 -9.07 5.50 -9.00
N VAL A 81 -10.01 4.71 -8.55
CA VAL A 81 -10.44 3.48 -9.25
C VAL A 81 -10.87 3.82 -10.68
N GLU A 82 -11.58 4.93 -10.87
CA GLU A 82 -12.07 5.36 -12.18
C GLU A 82 -11.17 6.41 -12.82
N SER A 83 -10.66 7.37 -12.04
CA SER A 83 -9.98 8.55 -12.59
C SER A 83 -8.51 8.33 -12.96
N ALA A 84 -7.86 7.28 -12.44
CA ALA A 84 -6.40 7.09 -12.59
C ALA A 84 -6.01 5.84 -13.36
N ASN A 85 -6.99 5.07 -13.91
CA ASN A 85 -6.74 3.80 -14.58
C ASN A 85 -5.72 2.91 -13.84
N PRO A 86 -5.99 2.50 -12.58
CA PRO A 86 -5.01 1.81 -11.76
C PRO A 86 -4.63 0.42 -12.28
N THR A 87 -5.37 -0.12 -13.24
CA THR A 87 -5.11 -1.42 -13.86
C THR A 87 -4.14 -1.36 -15.04
N GLU A 88 -3.83 -0.15 -15.52
CA GLU A 88 -2.94 0.04 -16.68
C GLU A 88 -1.59 -0.66 -16.47
N GLY A 89 -1.20 -1.52 -17.40
CA GLY A 89 0.09 -2.21 -17.43
C GLY A 89 0.30 -3.25 -16.32
N SER A 90 -0.63 -3.44 -15.38
CA SER A 90 -0.48 -4.44 -14.32
C SER A 90 -0.43 -5.87 -14.87
N THR A 91 0.20 -6.79 -14.13
CA THR A 91 0.22 -8.20 -14.51
C THR A 91 -1.19 -8.80 -14.44
N GLU A 92 -1.46 -9.86 -15.21
CA GLU A 92 -2.77 -10.50 -15.28
C GLU A 92 -3.22 -11.08 -13.93
N ASP A 93 -2.25 -11.50 -13.10
CA ASP A 93 -2.41 -12.07 -11.76
C ASP A 93 -2.19 -11.03 -10.63
N ALA A 94 -2.21 -9.74 -10.96
CA ALA A 94 -1.94 -8.68 -10.00
C ALA A 94 -2.88 -8.68 -8.79
N VAL A 95 -2.38 -8.19 -7.67
CA VAL A 95 -3.17 -7.93 -6.47
C VAL A 95 -3.52 -6.45 -6.41
N TYR A 96 -4.81 -6.16 -6.30
CA TYR A 96 -5.33 -4.80 -6.11
C TYR A 96 -5.76 -4.63 -4.66
N LEU A 97 -5.06 -3.80 -3.90
CA LEU A 97 -5.48 -3.38 -2.57
C LEU A 97 -6.17 -2.02 -2.69
N VAL A 98 -7.44 -1.97 -2.32
CA VAL A 98 -8.26 -0.76 -2.47
C VAL A 98 -8.75 -0.28 -1.10
N ASN A 99 -8.50 1.00 -0.79
CA ASN A 99 -9.14 1.67 0.33
C ASN A 99 -10.59 1.98 -0.05
N SER A 100 -11.54 1.25 0.49
CA SER A 100 -12.97 1.46 0.23
C SER A 100 -13.83 0.79 1.29
N ALA A 101 -15.03 1.34 1.52
CA ALA A 101 -16.10 0.71 2.29
C ALA A 101 -17.00 -0.19 1.41
N GLU A 102 -16.78 -0.23 0.09
CA GLU A 102 -17.58 -1.04 -0.83
C GLU A 102 -17.20 -2.53 -0.76
N ASP A 103 -18.15 -3.38 -1.13
CA ASP A 103 -17.92 -4.82 -1.24
C ASP A 103 -16.81 -5.13 -2.28
N ALA A 104 -15.96 -6.08 -1.94
CA ALA A 104 -14.81 -6.46 -2.77
C ALA A 104 -15.19 -6.99 -4.16
N LYS A 105 -16.37 -7.64 -4.30
CA LYS A 105 -16.88 -8.10 -5.61
C LYS A 105 -17.35 -6.94 -6.48
N VAL A 106 -17.95 -5.92 -5.86
CA VAL A 106 -18.36 -4.69 -6.58
C VAL A 106 -17.11 -3.99 -7.12
N LEU A 107 -16.10 -3.82 -6.30
CA LEU A 107 -14.83 -3.20 -6.71
C LEU A 107 -14.09 -4.01 -7.78
N ARG A 108 -14.13 -5.35 -7.71
CA ARG A 108 -13.61 -6.20 -8.79
C ARG A 108 -14.29 -5.88 -10.14
N GLY A 109 -15.62 -5.75 -10.13
CA GLY A 109 -16.37 -5.38 -11.32
C GLY A 109 -15.99 -4.00 -11.86
N ARG A 110 -15.85 -3.00 -10.98
CA ARG A 110 -15.45 -1.63 -11.36
C ARG A 110 -14.01 -1.54 -11.89
N LEU A 111 -13.09 -2.32 -11.33
CA LEU A 111 -11.71 -2.43 -11.83
C LEU A 111 -11.63 -3.14 -13.19
N GLY A 112 -12.63 -3.94 -13.57
CA GLY A 112 -12.65 -4.68 -14.83
C GLY A 112 -11.51 -5.70 -14.95
N VAL A 113 -11.04 -6.25 -13.82
CA VAL A 113 -9.89 -7.16 -13.79
C VAL A 113 -10.28 -8.61 -14.05
N THR A 114 -9.33 -9.40 -14.56
CA THR A 114 -9.51 -10.82 -14.87
C THR A 114 -9.78 -11.65 -13.61
N SER A 115 -10.25 -12.89 -13.81
CA SER A 115 -10.44 -13.85 -12.70
C SER A 115 -9.15 -14.28 -12.03
N LYS A 116 -7.99 -14.09 -12.67
CA LYS A 116 -6.67 -14.39 -12.11
C LYS A 116 -6.20 -13.32 -11.13
N ALA A 117 -6.66 -12.07 -11.30
CA ALA A 117 -6.33 -10.98 -10.39
C ALA A 117 -7.01 -11.20 -9.03
N ARG A 118 -6.38 -10.71 -7.97
CA ARG A 118 -6.94 -10.71 -6.63
C ARG A 118 -7.29 -9.30 -6.20
N VAL A 119 -8.47 -9.10 -5.65
CA VAL A 119 -8.90 -7.79 -5.12
C VAL A 119 -9.04 -7.90 -3.62
N LEU A 120 -8.28 -7.10 -2.89
CA LEU A 120 -8.29 -6.98 -1.44
C LEU A 120 -8.82 -5.60 -1.09
N VAL A 121 -9.80 -5.53 -0.20
CA VAL A 121 -10.46 -4.28 0.17
C VAL A 121 -10.38 -4.08 1.68
N VAL A 122 -10.13 -2.87 2.10
CA VAL A 122 -10.16 -2.44 3.50
C VAL A 122 -10.65 -1.00 3.59
N ASP A 123 -11.57 -0.71 4.51
CA ASP A 123 -11.97 0.67 4.82
C ASP A 123 -10.91 1.35 5.69
N ALA A 124 -9.77 1.64 5.07
CA ALA A 124 -8.64 2.26 5.73
C ALA A 124 -8.96 3.69 6.19
N THR A 125 -9.86 4.39 5.50
CA THR A 125 -10.33 5.72 5.88
C THR A 125 -11.09 5.66 7.22
N LYS A 126 -12.04 4.74 7.35
CA LYS A 126 -12.78 4.53 8.61
C LYS A 126 -11.82 4.20 9.76
N ILE A 127 -10.92 3.24 9.54
CA ILE A 127 -9.95 2.83 10.56
C ILE A 127 -9.12 4.02 11.05
N THR A 128 -8.60 4.85 10.15
CA THR A 128 -7.76 5.99 10.57
C THR A 128 -8.56 7.14 11.19
N LEU A 129 -9.81 7.32 10.82
CA LEU A 129 -10.67 8.29 11.50
C LEU A 129 -10.99 7.84 12.94
N GLU A 130 -11.24 6.56 13.16
CA GLU A 130 -11.52 6.00 14.48
C GLU A 130 -10.29 5.99 15.39
N GLU A 131 -9.12 5.59 14.88
CA GLU A 131 -7.90 5.42 15.69
C GLU A 131 -7.07 6.71 15.82
N LEU A 132 -7.02 7.53 14.77
CA LEU A 132 -6.13 8.69 14.68
C LEU A 132 -6.85 10.03 14.58
N GLY A 133 -8.18 10.05 14.37
CA GLY A 133 -8.95 11.26 14.13
C GLY A 133 -8.59 11.98 12.82
N GLN A 134 -7.91 11.32 11.88
CA GLN A 134 -7.40 11.91 10.64
C GLN A 134 -7.59 10.97 9.47
N ASN A 135 -7.92 11.51 8.29
CA ASN A 135 -8.00 10.72 7.06
C ASN A 135 -6.60 10.55 6.44
N ARG A 136 -5.83 9.60 6.96
CA ARG A 136 -4.50 9.21 6.44
C ARG A 136 -4.40 7.69 6.35
N PRO A 137 -4.98 7.06 5.32
CA PRO A 137 -5.19 5.61 5.25
C PRO A 137 -3.91 4.77 5.05
N ASN A 138 -2.73 5.35 5.21
CA ASN A 138 -1.45 4.68 5.00
C ASN A 138 -1.19 3.51 5.96
N ALA A 139 -1.42 3.67 7.26
CA ALA A 139 -1.14 2.62 8.25
C ALA A 139 -2.02 1.36 8.06
N PRO A 140 -3.36 1.44 7.92
CA PRO A 140 -4.17 0.27 7.63
C PRO A 140 -3.84 -0.40 6.29
N LEU A 141 -3.51 0.38 5.25
CA LEU A 141 -3.11 -0.18 3.96
C LEU A 141 -1.79 -0.95 4.05
N LEU A 142 -0.84 -0.48 4.86
CA LEU A 142 0.38 -1.23 5.14
C LEU A 142 0.07 -2.56 5.86
N GLY A 143 -0.86 -2.55 6.82
CA GLY A 143 -1.32 -3.76 7.49
C GLY A 143 -1.98 -4.74 6.52
N ALA A 144 -2.87 -4.26 5.64
CA ALA A 144 -3.52 -5.07 4.63
C ALA A 144 -2.54 -5.68 3.62
N LEU A 145 -1.45 -4.99 3.28
CA LEU A 145 -0.38 -5.53 2.40
C LEU A 145 0.31 -6.78 2.96
N LEU A 146 0.25 -7.02 4.27
CA LEU A 146 0.78 -8.25 4.87
C LEU A 146 0.00 -9.50 4.47
N HIS A 147 -1.15 -9.40 3.79
CA HIS A 147 -1.79 -10.50 3.09
C HIS A 147 -1.03 -10.94 1.83
N VAL A 148 -0.16 -10.08 1.32
CA VAL A 148 0.63 -10.33 0.11
C VAL A 148 2.09 -10.60 0.47
N PHE A 149 2.64 -9.88 1.43
CA PHE A 149 3.98 -10.12 1.99
C PHE A 149 3.88 -11.08 3.18
N THR A 150 3.50 -12.33 2.91
CA THR A 150 3.19 -13.36 3.94
C THR A 150 4.41 -13.88 4.67
N ASP A 151 5.59 -13.65 4.15
CA ASP A 151 6.88 -13.98 4.77
C ASP A 151 7.33 -12.96 5.82
N VAL A 152 6.60 -11.85 5.98
CA VAL A 152 6.85 -10.82 6.99
C VAL A 152 5.88 -11.00 8.16
N PRO A 153 6.36 -11.35 9.37
CA PRO A 153 5.49 -11.44 10.54
C PRO A 153 4.88 -10.09 10.89
N VAL A 154 3.58 -10.09 11.21
CA VAL A 154 2.84 -8.84 11.54
C VAL A 154 3.49 -8.10 12.70
N GLU A 155 3.90 -8.82 13.74
CA GLU A 155 4.54 -8.25 14.92
C GLU A 155 5.90 -7.62 14.59
N SER A 156 6.71 -8.28 13.75
CA SER A 156 7.97 -7.74 13.26
C SER A 156 7.74 -6.45 12.48
N PHE A 157 6.78 -6.45 11.56
CA PHE A 157 6.39 -5.25 10.80
C PHE A 157 6.00 -4.09 11.71
N VAL A 158 5.14 -4.33 12.69
CA VAL A 158 4.68 -3.30 13.65
C VAL A 158 5.84 -2.77 14.49
N ASN A 159 6.74 -3.65 14.96
CA ASN A 159 7.91 -3.24 15.73
C ASN A 159 8.86 -2.35 14.93
N HIS A 160 9.14 -2.72 13.67
CA HIS A 160 9.96 -1.89 12.78
C HIS A 160 9.27 -0.56 12.45
N PHE A 161 7.96 -0.58 12.16
CA PHE A 161 7.19 0.64 11.96
C PHE A 161 7.32 1.59 13.16
N THR A 162 7.08 1.10 14.38
CA THR A 162 7.14 1.94 15.60
C THR A 162 8.54 2.45 15.88
N SER A 163 9.58 1.63 15.64
CA SER A 163 10.98 2.03 15.82
C SER A 163 11.43 3.17 14.90
N LYS A 164 10.84 3.26 13.70
CA LYS A 164 11.10 4.34 12.72
C LYS A 164 10.36 5.64 13.05
N MET A 165 9.24 5.55 13.77
CA MET A 165 8.36 6.67 14.08
C MET A 165 8.61 7.30 15.47
N THR A 166 9.84 7.24 15.98
CA THR A 166 10.21 7.68 17.33
C THR A 166 9.91 9.15 17.66
N LYS A 167 9.71 9.99 16.64
CA LYS A 167 9.35 11.41 16.80
C LYS A 167 7.86 11.62 17.12
N LEU A 168 7.03 10.59 16.94
CA LEU A 168 5.61 10.69 17.23
C LEU A 168 5.33 10.51 18.72
N PRO A 169 4.34 11.21 19.30
CA PRO A 169 3.89 10.97 20.66
C PRO A 169 3.43 9.51 20.85
N LYS A 170 3.66 8.95 22.04
CA LYS A 170 3.28 7.56 22.35
C LYS A 170 1.82 7.20 22.01
N PRO A 171 0.80 8.04 22.30
CA PRO A 171 -0.58 7.73 21.91
C PRO A 171 -0.75 7.61 20.39
N VAL A 172 -0.04 8.46 19.62
CA VAL A 172 -0.11 8.42 18.15
C VAL A 172 0.60 7.18 17.60
N LEU A 173 1.70 6.75 18.22
CA LEU A 173 2.37 5.49 17.87
C LEU A 173 1.44 4.30 18.09
N GLU A 174 0.78 4.24 19.24
CA GLU A 174 -0.17 3.16 19.56
C GLU A 174 -1.37 3.15 18.63
N ALA A 175 -1.94 4.31 18.31
CA ALA A 175 -3.02 4.43 17.36
C ALA A 175 -2.62 3.94 15.95
N ASN A 176 -1.40 4.24 15.50
CA ASN A 176 -0.89 3.70 14.22
C ASN A 176 -0.67 2.19 14.29
N ARG A 177 -0.18 1.66 15.41
CA ARG A 177 -0.03 0.22 15.65
C ARG A 177 -1.38 -0.48 15.52
N LEU A 178 -2.41 0.02 16.20
CA LEU A 178 -3.78 -0.49 16.12
C LEU A 178 -4.33 -0.40 14.69
N ALA A 179 -4.10 0.71 14.01
CA ALA A 179 -4.53 0.90 12.63
C ALA A 179 -3.89 -0.13 11.67
N ILE A 180 -2.60 -0.47 11.84
CA ILE A 180 -1.94 -1.52 11.06
C ILE A 180 -2.60 -2.89 11.34
N LEU A 181 -2.80 -3.24 12.61
CA LEU A 181 -3.38 -4.51 13.01
C LEU A 181 -4.82 -4.65 12.47
N ARG A 182 -5.63 -3.60 12.59
CA ARG A 182 -6.97 -3.56 12.04
C ARG A 182 -6.96 -3.67 10.52
N GLY A 183 -6.08 -2.96 9.85
CA GLY A 183 -5.90 -3.08 8.40
C GLY A 183 -5.60 -4.51 7.95
N ARG A 184 -4.82 -5.25 8.74
CA ARG A 184 -4.53 -6.68 8.48
C ARG A 184 -5.76 -7.58 8.74
N THR A 185 -6.54 -7.31 9.78
CA THR A 185 -7.65 -8.18 10.18
C THR A 185 -8.97 -7.86 9.48
N GLU A 186 -9.22 -6.59 9.12
CA GLU A 186 -10.47 -6.15 8.48
C GLU A 186 -10.39 -6.19 6.94
N ALA A 187 -9.22 -6.44 6.35
CA ALA A 187 -9.09 -6.57 4.90
C ALA A 187 -9.72 -7.87 4.38
N VAL A 188 -10.51 -7.77 3.31
CA VAL A 188 -11.29 -8.88 2.74
C VAL A 188 -10.96 -9.06 1.26
N PHE A 189 -10.74 -10.31 0.83
CA PHE A 189 -10.61 -10.67 -0.59
C PHE A 189 -11.98 -10.86 -1.24
N ALA A 190 -12.06 -10.45 -2.56
CA ALA A 190 -13.18 -10.76 -3.45
C ALA A 190 -13.08 -12.18 -3.99
#